data_fae69c86e737de18dad2237c85c6a543
#
_entry.id   fae69c86e737de18dad2237c85c6a543
#
_cell.length_a   1.000
_cell.length_b   1.000
_cell.length_c   1.000
_cell.angle_alpha   90.00
_cell.angle_beta   90.00
_cell.angle_gamma   90.00
#
_symmetry.space_group_name_H-M   'P 1'
#
loop_
_entity.id
_entity.type
_entity.pdbx_description
1 polymer ?
#
loop_
_entity_poly.entity_id
_entity_poly.type
_entity_poly.pdbx_seq_one_letter_code
_entity_poly.pdbx_strand_id
1 'polypeptide(L)'
;GKEIAKRVKAFDMNVLGMDIAKVECPFIDRQYTVQELDELLGICDYVVICLPLTSNTYHMIGEKTIGRMKPHSVLINVGRGAVAETNAVIGALKDGRLRAAILDVLETEPVPAGSELWNIDGLMITPHIAGDRQASYMPRMMDILCYNLDAYPQFSLMKNPVDTSLGF
;
A
#
# COMPACT_ATOMS: atom_id res chain seq x y z
N GLY A 1 -1.67 -5.28 -4.43
CA GLY A 1 -3.02 -4.78 -4.73
C GLY A 1 -3.96 -5.86 -5.28
N LYS A 2 -3.65 -6.52 -6.39
CA LYS A 2 -4.55 -7.52 -7.03
C LYS A 2 -5.02 -8.63 -6.08
N GLU A 3 -4.14 -9.14 -5.23
CA GLU A 3 -4.47 -10.19 -4.27
C GLU A 3 -5.40 -9.71 -3.15
N ILE A 4 -5.30 -8.45 -2.78
CA ILE A 4 -6.25 -7.82 -1.84
C ILE A 4 -7.59 -7.63 -2.54
N ALA A 5 -7.60 -7.04 -3.74
CA ALA A 5 -8.82 -6.86 -4.54
C ALA A 5 -9.62 -8.15 -4.69
N LYS A 6 -8.95 -9.27 -5.05
CA LYS A 6 -9.57 -10.59 -5.14
C LYS A 6 -10.26 -11.03 -3.85
N ARG A 7 -9.65 -10.76 -2.70
CA ARG A 7 -10.18 -11.21 -1.39
C ARG A 7 -11.32 -10.34 -0.89
N VAL A 8 -11.20 -9.02 -1.04
CA VAL A 8 -12.28 -8.13 -0.59
C VAL A 8 -13.52 -8.22 -1.47
N LYS A 9 -13.35 -8.62 -2.76
CA LYS A 9 -14.49 -8.94 -3.64
C LYS A 9 -15.36 -10.07 -3.10
N ALA A 10 -14.78 -11.02 -2.37
CA ALA A 10 -15.54 -12.10 -1.73
C ALA A 10 -16.44 -11.63 -0.58
N PHE A 11 -16.30 -10.39 -0.15
CA PHE A 11 -17.16 -9.71 0.83
C PHE A 11 -18.14 -8.73 0.16
N ASP A 12 -18.41 -8.89 -1.15
CA ASP A 12 -19.28 -8.04 -1.94
C ASP A 12 -18.92 -6.54 -1.92
N MET A 13 -17.63 -6.22 -1.65
CA MET A 13 -17.16 -4.85 -1.65
C MET A 13 -17.06 -4.30 -3.08
N ASN A 14 -17.33 -3.01 -3.21
CA ASN A 14 -16.99 -2.25 -4.42
C ASN A 14 -15.49 -1.91 -4.39
N VAL A 15 -14.73 -2.43 -5.35
CA VAL A 15 -13.27 -2.33 -5.37
C VAL A 15 -12.81 -1.33 -6.42
N LEU A 16 -12.19 -0.26 -5.97
CA LEU A 16 -11.61 0.77 -6.81
C LEU A 16 -10.09 0.64 -6.79
N GLY A 17 -9.46 0.73 -7.95
CA GLY A 17 -8.01 0.62 -8.06
C GLY A 17 -7.41 1.90 -8.61
N MET A 18 -6.20 2.27 -8.15
CA MET A 18 -5.37 3.31 -8.74
C MET A 18 -3.98 2.77 -9.01
N ASP A 19 -3.47 3.05 -10.19
CA ASP A 19 -2.11 2.68 -10.60
C ASP A 19 -1.61 3.69 -11.65
N ILE A 20 -0.29 3.75 -11.84
CA ILE A 20 0.34 4.55 -12.92
C ILE A 20 0.08 3.95 -14.31
N ALA A 21 -0.21 2.66 -14.36
CA ALA A 21 -0.51 1.93 -15.59
C ALA A 21 -1.91 1.31 -15.54
N LYS A 22 -2.46 1.02 -16.72
CA LYS A 22 -3.70 0.25 -16.79
C LYS A 22 -3.45 -1.18 -16.29
N VAL A 23 -4.19 -1.57 -15.25
CA VAL A 23 -4.06 -2.87 -14.60
C VAL A 23 -5.24 -3.76 -15.01
N GLU A 24 -4.97 -4.85 -15.72
CA GLU A 24 -5.98 -5.86 -15.97
C GLU A 24 -6.18 -6.71 -14.69
N CYS A 25 -7.33 -6.54 -14.07
CA CYS A 25 -7.71 -7.26 -12.87
C CYS A 25 -9.25 -7.39 -12.81
N PRO A 26 -9.81 -8.61 -12.90
CA PRO A 26 -11.25 -8.81 -12.93
C PRO A 26 -11.95 -8.51 -11.59
N PHE A 27 -11.17 -8.20 -10.54
CA PHE A 27 -11.67 -7.90 -9.20
C PHE A 27 -11.69 -6.38 -8.92
N ILE A 28 -11.36 -5.54 -9.91
CA ILE A 28 -11.44 -4.07 -9.82
C ILE A 28 -12.65 -3.62 -10.64
N ASP A 29 -13.59 -2.92 -10.00
CA ASP A 29 -14.81 -2.44 -10.64
C ASP A 29 -14.56 -1.19 -11.48
N ARG A 30 -13.69 -0.30 -11.00
CA ARG A 30 -13.23 0.90 -11.71
C ARG A 30 -11.77 1.20 -11.38
N GLN A 31 -11.01 1.56 -12.41
CA GLN A 31 -9.64 2.04 -12.23
C GLN A 31 -9.58 3.54 -12.40
N TYR A 32 -8.78 4.18 -11.54
CA TYR A 32 -8.48 5.60 -11.51
C TYR A 32 -7.01 5.83 -11.87
N THR A 33 -6.72 7.00 -12.38
CA THR A 33 -5.36 7.52 -12.61
C THR A 33 -4.84 8.25 -11.36
N VAL A 34 -3.56 8.57 -11.31
CA VAL A 34 -2.96 9.32 -10.20
C VAL A 34 -3.57 10.73 -10.09
N GLN A 35 -3.96 11.34 -11.22
CA GLN A 35 -4.59 12.65 -11.25
C GLN A 35 -6.00 12.67 -10.61
N GLU A 36 -6.63 11.52 -10.53
CA GLU A 36 -7.96 11.34 -9.91
C GLU A 36 -7.89 10.92 -8.44
N LEU A 37 -6.70 11.01 -7.80
CA LEU A 37 -6.50 10.59 -6.40
C LEU A 37 -7.49 11.25 -5.44
N ASP A 38 -7.69 12.56 -5.55
CA ASP A 38 -8.59 13.31 -4.65
C ASP A 38 -10.04 12.82 -4.79
N GLU A 39 -10.51 12.52 -6.01
CA GLU A 39 -11.84 11.95 -6.27
C GLU A 39 -11.95 10.57 -5.62
N LEU A 40 -10.95 9.70 -5.87
CA LEU A 40 -10.91 8.34 -5.34
C LEU A 40 -10.97 8.34 -3.80
N LEU A 41 -10.15 9.15 -3.15
CA LEU A 41 -10.10 9.25 -1.69
C LEU A 41 -11.45 9.70 -1.10
N GLY A 42 -12.16 10.61 -1.79
CA GLY A 42 -13.45 11.13 -1.35
C GLY A 42 -14.60 10.12 -1.36
N ILE A 43 -14.45 8.99 -2.03
CA ILE A 43 -15.52 7.97 -2.15
C ILE A 43 -15.20 6.65 -1.44
N CYS A 44 -13.96 6.45 -1.01
CA CYS A 44 -13.53 5.21 -0.36
C CYS A 44 -13.82 5.19 1.14
N ASP A 45 -14.36 4.08 1.63
CA ASP A 45 -14.50 3.80 3.07
C ASP A 45 -13.22 3.20 3.66
N TYR A 46 -12.47 2.46 2.83
CA TYR A 46 -11.17 1.86 3.15
C TYR A 46 -10.17 2.23 2.07
N VAL A 47 -9.03 2.78 2.46
CA VAL A 47 -7.91 3.10 1.57
C VAL A 47 -6.74 2.18 1.89
N VAL A 48 -6.31 1.37 0.92
CA VAL A 48 -5.20 0.42 1.10
C VAL A 48 -4.03 0.82 0.22
N ILE A 49 -2.91 1.14 0.84
CA ILE A 49 -1.67 1.50 0.18
C ILE A 49 -0.84 0.23 -0.07
N CYS A 50 -0.54 -0.05 -1.34
CA CYS A 50 0.33 -1.14 -1.79
C CYS A 50 1.43 -0.63 -2.73
N LEU A 51 1.76 0.66 -2.64
CA LEU A 51 2.68 1.34 -3.54
C LEU A 51 4.14 1.12 -3.13
N PRO A 52 5.08 1.06 -4.09
CA PRO A 52 6.48 1.21 -3.79
C PRO A 52 6.79 2.63 -3.34
N LEU A 53 7.91 2.83 -2.65
CA LEU A 53 8.41 4.17 -2.32
C LEU A 53 9.26 4.69 -3.47
N THR A 54 8.84 5.79 -4.04
CA THR A 54 9.55 6.54 -5.10
C THR A 54 9.46 8.03 -4.80
N SER A 55 10.14 8.86 -5.56
CA SER A 55 10.00 10.33 -5.45
C SER A 55 8.55 10.80 -5.65
N ASN A 56 7.76 10.10 -6.48
CA ASN A 56 6.37 10.45 -6.77
C ASN A 56 5.39 9.94 -5.72
N THR A 57 5.76 8.93 -4.93
CA THR A 57 4.89 8.34 -3.90
C THR A 57 5.28 8.75 -2.49
N TYR A 58 6.43 9.41 -2.32
CA TYR A 58 6.86 9.93 -1.02
C TYR A 58 5.81 10.92 -0.49
N HIS A 59 5.29 10.67 0.71
CA HIS A 59 4.23 11.44 1.37
C HIS A 59 3.00 11.72 0.47
N MET A 60 2.72 10.82 -0.48
CA MET A 60 1.52 10.93 -1.32
C MET A 60 0.24 10.98 -0.48
N ILE A 61 0.23 10.25 0.64
CA ILE A 61 -0.85 10.30 1.63
C ILE A 61 -0.37 11.14 2.82
N GLY A 62 -0.63 12.43 2.76
CA GLY A 62 -0.30 13.43 3.77
C GLY A 62 -1.52 14.22 4.19
N GLU A 63 -1.33 15.32 4.91
CA GLU A 63 -2.41 16.15 5.48
C GLU A 63 -3.47 16.54 4.43
N LYS A 64 -3.03 17.00 3.25
CA LYS A 64 -3.95 17.44 2.18
C LYS A 64 -4.81 16.29 1.65
N THR A 65 -4.19 15.15 1.36
CA THR A 65 -4.88 14.00 0.76
C THR A 65 -5.75 13.26 1.79
N ILE A 66 -5.31 13.17 3.05
CA ILE A 66 -6.16 12.68 4.15
C ILE A 66 -7.38 13.59 4.33
N GLY A 67 -7.23 14.90 4.16
CA GLY A 67 -8.36 15.84 4.18
C GLY A 67 -9.40 15.63 3.06
N ARG A 68 -9.08 14.84 2.03
CA ARG A 68 -10.02 14.43 0.96
C ARG A 68 -10.74 13.13 1.26
N MET A 69 -10.22 12.33 2.20
CA MET A 69 -10.83 11.05 2.57
C MET A 69 -12.20 11.26 3.20
N LYS A 70 -13.07 10.27 3.06
CA LYS A 70 -14.38 10.28 3.74
C LYS A 70 -14.20 10.39 5.25
N PRO A 71 -15.05 11.14 5.94
CA PRO A 71 -15.10 11.11 7.40
C PRO A 71 -15.24 9.66 7.90
N HIS A 72 -14.47 9.31 8.93
CA HIS A 72 -14.47 7.97 9.53
C HIS A 72 -14.01 6.82 8.60
N SER A 73 -13.31 7.13 7.51
CA SER A 73 -12.66 6.10 6.70
C SER A 73 -11.49 5.45 7.44
N VAL A 74 -11.01 4.32 6.90
CA VAL A 74 -9.87 3.56 7.44
C VAL A 74 -8.72 3.61 6.45
N LEU A 75 -7.53 3.96 6.94
CA LEU A 75 -6.29 3.91 6.17
C LEU A 75 -5.50 2.63 6.52
N ILE A 76 -5.02 1.91 5.51
CA ILE A 76 -4.21 0.70 5.69
C ILE A 76 -2.95 0.84 4.84
N ASN A 77 -1.76 0.77 5.44
CA ASN A 77 -0.50 0.82 4.72
C ASN A 77 0.26 -0.50 4.86
N VAL A 78 0.36 -1.23 3.75
CA VAL A 78 1.14 -2.47 3.61
C VAL A 78 2.20 -2.35 2.50
N GLY A 79 2.47 -1.13 2.04
CA GLY A 79 3.46 -0.82 1.02
C GLY A 79 4.81 -0.43 1.62
N ARG A 80 5.03 0.88 1.77
CA ARG A 80 6.21 1.46 2.41
C ARG A 80 5.79 2.62 3.32
N GLY A 81 6.43 2.75 4.47
CA GLY A 81 6.06 3.72 5.51
C GLY A 81 5.97 5.14 4.99
N ALA A 82 7.00 5.63 4.36
CA ALA A 82 7.08 7.00 3.87
C ALA A 82 6.16 7.34 2.66
N VAL A 83 5.29 6.41 2.22
CA VAL A 83 4.18 6.76 1.31
C VAL A 83 3.07 7.49 2.07
N ALA A 84 2.90 7.19 3.36
CA ALA A 84 1.98 7.92 4.24
C ALA A 84 2.77 8.71 5.28
N GLU A 85 2.54 10.02 5.35
CA GLU A 85 3.15 10.89 6.35
C GLU A 85 2.62 10.53 7.75
N THR A 86 3.48 9.99 8.60
CA THR A 86 3.09 9.46 9.92
C THR A 86 2.39 10.51 10.78
N ASN A 87 2.92 11.74 10.82
CA ASN A 87 2.33 12.82 11.61
C ASN A 87 0.93 13.24 11.13
N ALA A 88 0.72 13.23 9.81
CA ALA A 88 -0.59 13.54 9.24
C ALA A 88 -1.63 12.46 9.60
N VAL A 89 -1.23 11.19 9.59
CA VAL A 89 -2.09 10.07 10.01
C VAL A 89 -2.44 10.19 11.49
N ILE A 90 -1.45 10.45 12.36
CA ILE A 90 -1.67 10.65 13.81
C ILE A 90 -2.62 11.82 14.06
N GLY A 91 -2.39 12.96 13.40
CA GLY A 91 -3.25 14.13 13.52
C GLY A 91 -4.70 13.80 13.13
N ALA A 92 -4.89 13.09 12.02
CA ALA A 92 -6.23 12.71 11.55
C ALA A 92 -6.95 11.71 12.46
N LEU A 93 -6.22 10.83 13.17
CA LEU A 93 -6.79 9.96 14.20
C LEU A 93 -7.21 10.75 15.43
N LYS A 94 -6.33 11.62 15.94
CA LYS A 94 -6.59 12.48 17.12
C LYS A 94 -7.78 13.42 16.89
N ASP A 95 -7.95 13.93 15.66
CA ASP A 95 -9.04 14.82 15.26
C ASP A 95 -10.34 14.07 14.89
N GLY A 96 -10.33 12.74 14.87
CA GLY A 96 -11.48 11.92 14.47
C GLY A 96 -11.81 11.97 12.96
N ARG A 97 -10.93 12.51 12.13
CA ARG A 97 -11.08 12.51 10.66
C ARG A 97 -10.95 11.10 10.08
N LEU A 98 -10.01 10.31 10.60
CA LEU A 98 -9.92 8.89 10.35
C LEU A 98 -10.54 8.11 11.53
N ARG A 99 -11.26 7.03 11.22
CA ARG A 99 -11.76 6.09 12.23
C ARG A 99 -10.64 5.21 12.78
N ALA A 100 -9.75 4.76 11.89
CA ALA A 100 -8.62 3.92 12.24
C ALA A 100 -7.52 4.00 11.18
N ALA A 101 -6.29 3.68 11.59
CA ALA A 101 -5.19 3.40 10.69
C ALA A 101 -4.53 2.07 11.06
N ILE A 102 -4.20 1.26 10.05
CA ILE A 102 -3.50 -0.01 10.20
C ILE A 102 -2.19 0.12 9.44
N LEU A 103 -1.07 0.16 10.15
CA LEU A 103 0.25 0.40 9.57
C LEU A 103 1.14 -0.83 9.79
N ASP A 104 1.38 -1.58 8.72
CA ASP A 104 2.38 -2.66 8.72
C ASP A 104 3.79 -2.12 8.51
N VAL A 105 3.88 -0.91 7.97
CA VAL A 105 5.10 -0.18 7.67
C VAL A 105 5.02 1.25 8.18
N LEU A 106 6.14 1.78 8.69
CA LEU A 106 6.25 3.15 9.20
C LEU A 106 7.48 3.85 8.63
N GLU A 107 7.55 5.17 8.74
CA GLU A 107 8.70 5.95 8.28
C GLU A 107 9.96 5.64 9.09
N THR A 108 9.79 5.26 10.35
CA THR A 108 10.90 4.84 11.23
C THR A 108 10.64 3.42 11.73
N GLU A 109 11.49 2.51 11.34
CA GLU A 109 11.47 1.11 11.75
C GLU A 109 12.84 0.67 12.27
N PRO A 110 12.91 -0.05 13.39
CA PRO A 110 11.80 -0.43 14.28
C PRO A 110 11.25 0.78 15.06
N VAL A 111 9.95 0.72 15.41
CA VAL A 111 9.31 1.75 16.23
C VAL A 111 9.95 1.75 17.62
N PRO A 112 10.48 2.91 18.11
CA PRO A 112 11.07 2.97 19.44
C PRO A 112 10.07 2.58 20.54
N ALA A 113 10.54 1.87 21.58
CA ALA A 113 9.69 1.40 22.68
C ALA A 113 8.94 2.54 23.40
N GLY A 114 9.55 3.73 23.49
CA GLY A 114 8.96 4.92 24.09
C GLY A 114 8.15 5.80 23.13
N SER A 115 7.86 5.33 21.92
CA SER A 115 7.11 6.11 20.92
C SER A 115 5.66 6.34 21.37
N GLU A 116 5.14 7.55 21.15
CA GLU A 116 3.73 7.85 21.37
C GLU A 116 2.80 7.00 20.49
N LEU A 117 3.30 6.47 19.37
CA LEU A 117 2.52 5.63 18.46
C LEU A 117 1.84 4.45 19.15
N TRP A 118 2.45 3.92 20.21
CA TRP A 118 1.90 2.79 20.97
C TRP A 118 0.62 3.13 21.73
N ASN A 119 0.33 4.43 21.93
CA ASN A 119 -0.79 4.92 22.72
C ASN A 119 -1.80 5.75 21.92
N ILE A 120 -1.75 5.67 20.57
CA ILE A 120 -2.70 6.39 19.70
C ILE A 120 -3.95 5.55 19.51
N ASP A 121 -5.08 6.07 19.98
CA ASP A 121 -6.38 5.43 19.75
C ASP A 121 -6.70 5.29 18.26
N GLY A 122 -7.18 4.13 17.86
CA GLY A 122 -7.49 3.84 16.45
C GLY A 122 -6.27 3.47 15.58
N LEU A 123 -5.04 3.50 16.14
CA LEU A 123 -3.85 3.04 15.42
C LEU A 123 -3.54 1.57 15.75
N MET A 124 -3.43 0.75 14.73
CA MET A 124 -2.90 -0.61 14.82
C MET A 124 -1.57 -0.69 14.07
N ILE A 125 -0.54 -1.23 14.71
CA ILE A 125 0.78 -1.42 14.13
C ILE A 125 1.06 -2.92 14.05
N THR A 126 1.54 -3.40 12.89
CA THR A 126 2.08 -4.75 12.71
C THR A 126 3.55 -4.67 12.29
N PRO A 127 4.39 -5.69 12.60
CA PRO A 127 5.84 -5.55 12.51
C PRO A 127 6.38 -5.89 11.10
N HIS A 128 5.89 -5.22 10.05
CA HIS A 128 6.31 -5.34 8.65
C HIS A 128 6.23 -6.79 8.13
N ILE A 129 5.09 -7.43 8.37
CA ILE A 129 4.85 -8.86 8.06
C ILE A 129 3.69 -9.12 7.10
N ALA A 130 3.04 -8.08 6.58
CA ALA A 130 1.87 -8.23 5.70
C ALA A 130 2.18 -9.05 4.43
N GLY A 131 3.43 -9.04 3.95
CA GLY A 131 3.90 -9.83 2.83
C GLY A 131 4.53 -11.18 3.21
N ASP A 132 4.79 -11.42 4.50
CA ASP A 132 5.52 -12.59 4.99
C ASP A 132 4.61 -13.83 5.11
N ARG A 133 4.56 -14.58 4.01
CA ARG A 133 4.03 -15.95 4.01
C ARG A 133 5.18 -16.93 3.95
N GLN A 134 5.77 -17.25 5.10
CA GLN A 134 6.94 -18.15 5.20
C GLN A 134 6.80 -19.42 4.35
N ALA A 135 5.62 -20.04 4.35
CA ALA A 135 5.35 -21.26 3.57
C ALA A 135 5.36 -21.07 2.04
N SER A 136 5.17 -19.86 1.54
CA SER A 136 5.06 -19.59 0.09
C SER A 136 6.08 -18.57 -0.44
N TYR A 137 6.74 -17.82 0.43
CA TYR A 137 7.70 -16.81 0.05
C TYR A 137 8.94 -17.42 -0.61
N MET A 138 9.62 -18.32 0.10
CA MET A 138 10.83 -18.97 -0.41
C MET A 138 10.60 -19.76 -1.71
N PRO A 139 9.59 -20.64 -1.81
CA PRO A 139 9.31 -21.33 -3.06
C PRO A 139 9.10 -20.37 -4.24
N ARG A 140 8.28 -19.34 -4.08
CA ARG A 140 8.04 -18.35 -5.15
C ARG A 140 9.29 -17.58 -5.56
N MET A 141 10.11 -17.19 -4.59
CA MET A 141 11.37 -16.51 -4.85
C MET A 141 12.33 -17.42 -5.63
N MET A 142 12.43 -18.70 -5.23
CA MET A 142 13.25 -19.69 -5.92
C MET A 142 12.75 -19.97 -7.34
N ASP A 143 11.42 -20.05 -7.56
CA ASP A 143 10.84 -20.21 -8.89
C ASP A 143 11.21 -19.05 -9.83
N ILE A 144 11.17 -17.81 -9.31
CA ILE A 144 11.57 -16.63 -10.09
C ILE A 144 13.07 -16.65 -10.36
N LEU A 145 13.89 -16.95 -9.35
CA LEU A 145 15.34 -17.02 -9.48
C LEU A 145 15.77 -18.07 -10.51
N CYS A 146 15.27 -19.30 -10.39
CA CYS A 146 15.59 -20.38 -11.34
C CYS A 146 15.16 -20.00 -12.75
N TYR A 147 13.94 -19.49 -12.92
CA TYR A 147 13.46 -19.02 -14.21
C TYR A 147 14.38 -17.94 -14.83
N ASN A 148 14.81 -16.97 -14.03
CA ASN A 148 15.66 -15.89 -14.50
C ASN A 148 17.09 -16.36 -14.80
N LEU A 149 17.61 -17.34 -14.09
CA LEU A 149 18.90 -17.98 -14.40
C LEU A 149 18.83 -18.71 -15.75
N ASP A 150 17.74 -19.44 -16.02
CA ASP A 150 17.54 -20.14 -17.29
C ASP A 150 17.36 -19.15 -18.46
N ALA A 151 16.74 -18.00 -18.19
CA ALA A 151 16.53 -16.94 -19.19
C ALA A 151 17.82 -16.14 -19.51
N TYR A 152 18.82 -16.15 -18.61
CA TYR A 152 20.05 -15.37 -18.79
C TYR A 152 20.86 -15.85 -20.01
N PRO A 153 21.43 -14.95 -20.84
CA PRO A 153 21.49 -13.50 -20.71
C PRO A 153 20.34 -12.71 -21.39
N GLN A 154 19.22 -13.34 -21.69
CA GLN A 154 18.10 -12.71 -22.39
C GLN A 154 17.22 -11.92 -21.39
N PHE A 155 17.66 -10.73 -21.00
CA PHE A 155 17.01 -9.90 -19.99
C PHE A 155 15.52 -9.62 -20.28
N SER A 156 15.13 -9.54 -21.58
CA SER A 156 13.73 -9.31 -21.98
C SER A 156 12.77 -10.46 -21.62
N LEU A 157 13.29 -11.65 -21.32
CA LEU A 157 12.53 -12.82 -20.91
C LEU A 157 12.44 -12.97 -19.40
N MET A 158 13.23 -12.20 -18.64
CA MET A 158 13.26 -12.30 -17.18
C MET A 158 11.96 -11.82 -16.56
N LYS A 159 11.57 -12.45 -15.46
CA LYS A 159 10.43 -12.06 -14.63
C LYS A 159 10.85 -10.96 -13.66
N ASN A 160 9.93 -10.02 -13.41
CA ASN A 160 10.08 -8.92 -12.47
C ASN A 160 11.36 -8.07 -12.72
N PRO A 161 11.63 -7.61 -13.95
CA PRO A 161 12.74 -6.70 -14.18
C PRO A 161 12.49 -5.41 -13.40
N VAL A 162 13.54 -4.88 -12.78
CA VAL A 162 13.49 -3.59 -12.09
C VAL A 162 13.82 -2.49 -13.09
N ASP A 163 12.94 -1.52 -13.22
CA ASP A 163 13.21 -0.28 -13.94
C ASP A 163 13.87 0.73 -12.99
N THR A 164 15.18 0.89 -13.13
CA THR A 164 15.96 1.78 -12.24
C THR A 164 15.58 3.26 -12.40
N SER A 165 14.96 3.65 -13.51
CA SER A 165 14.48 5.03 -13.72
C SER A 165 13.20 5.30 -12.94
N LEU A 166 12.39 4.29 -12.71
CA LEU A 166 11.16 4.36 -11.92
C LEU A 166 11.41 4.04 -10.44
N GLY A 167 12.51 3.35 -10.11
CA GLY A 167 12.89 2.97 -8.75
C GLY A 167 12.23 1.67 -8.25
N PHE A 168 11.60 0.91 -9.12
CA PHE A 168 10.96 -0.39 -8.79
C PHE A 168 10.86 -1.33 -9.97
#